data_4aeefa942b1733d3eb183992a203a8be
#
_entry.id   4aeefa942b1733d3eb183992a203a8be
#
_cell.length_a   1.000
_cell.length_b   1.000
_cell.length_c   1.000
_cell.angle_alpha   90.00
_cell.angle_beta   90.00
_cell.angle_gamma   90.00
#
_symmetry.space_group_name_H-M   'P 1'
#
loop_
_entity.id
_entity.type
_entity.pdbx_description
1 polymer ?
#
loop_
_entity_poly.entity_id
_entity_poly.type
_entity_poly.pdbx_seq_one_letter_code
_entity_poly.pdbx_strand_id
1 'polypeptide(L)'
;KPTFKETISKEFGAELYTLAFDKKALDKINDWSYRKTNGCVPEILDELSPNAISVLMNALYFKGIWKDPFEKKYTKSGNFWNKGKQVFTKFMCQKMMEIDYYASEAEGVQLIELPYGNEAFSMVVVLPNEGVEINDCIQGLTAEKWQNWMGSAVNKKVNVELPKFKGEFTYEEKLKSALQSMGIKDLFNADKCDLSGIANNLLVSMIKQNTFIEVNEEGTEAAAVTGEEMIGSSGKKPIVIDFIANRPFFYGIKEKSTN
;
A
#
# COMPACT_ATOMS: atom_id res chain seq x y z
N LYS A 1 1.85 15.87 -28.30
CA LYS A 1 3.09 16.49 -28.84
C LYS A 1 4.28 15.60 -28.53
N PRO A 2 5.27 15.45 -29.44
CA PRO A 2 6.44 14.57 -29.21
C PRO A 2 7.18 14.90 -27.92
N THR A 3 7.49 16.17 -27.67
CA THR A 3 8.18 16.65 -26.47
C THR A 3 7.53 16.26 -25.17
N PHE A 4 6.19 16.32 -25.08
CA PHE A 4 5.45 15.89 -23.90
C PHE A 4 5.61 14.38 -23.68
N LYS A 5 5.46 13.58 -24.75
CA LYS A 5 5.61 12.12 -24.67
C LYS A 5 7.01 11.71 -24.20
N GLU A 6 8.04 12.37 -24.70
CA GLU A 6 9.43 12.14 -24.29
C GLU A 6 9.66 12.49 -22.83
N THR A 7 9.13 13.65 -22.38
CA THR A 7 9.25 14.09 -20.99
C THR A 7 8.60 13.11 -20.03
N ILE A 8 7.34 12.74 -20.24
CA ILE A 8 6.64 11.83 -19.31
C ILE A 8 7.28 10.45 -19.28
N SER A 9 7.78 9.96 -20.42
CA SER A 9 8.46 8.67 -20.48
C SER A 9 9.79 8.70 -19.72
N LYS A 10 10.57 9.76 -19.89
CA LYS A 10 11.90 9.88 -19.29
C LYS A 10 11.85 10.18 -17.80
N GLU A 11 11.00 11.14 -17.39
CA GLU A 11 11.00 11.65 -16.01
C GLU A 11 10.05 10.84 -15.09
N PHE A 12 9.00 10.22 -15.65
CA PHE A 12 7.97 9.53 -14.87
C PHE A 12 7.79 8.05 -15.24
N GLY A 13 8.53 7.54 -16.23
CA GLY A 13 8.31 6.17 -16.74
C GLY A 13 6.90 5.93 -17.30
N ALA A 14 6.16 7.02 -17.57
CA ALA A 14 4.78 6.93 -18.05
C ALA A 14 4.70 6.64 -19.55
N GLU A 15 3.63 6.00 -19.96
CA GLU A 15 3.37 5.65 -21.35
C GLU A 15 2.17 6.44 -21.89
N LEU A 16 2.28 6.98 -23.11
CA LEU A 16 1.22 7.69 -23.80
C LEU A 16 0.85 7.01 -25.09
N TYR A 17 -0.42 6.67 -25.23
CA TYR A 17 -0.98 6.04 -26.42
C TYR A 17 -2.04 6.93 -27.05
N THR A 18 -2.13 6.89 -28.39
CA THR A 18 -3.25 7.43 -29.14
C THR A 18 -4.00 6.27 -29.75
N LEU A 19 -5.24 6.08 -29.35
CA LEU A 19 -6.08 4.94 -29.68
C LEU A 19 -7.47 5.43 -30.10
N ALA A 20 -8.12 4.72 -31.01
CA ALA A 20 -9.57 4.80 -31.13
C ALA A 20 -10.18 4.07 -29.94
N PHE A 21 -11.16 4.69 -29.26
CA PHE A 21 -11.78 4.08 -28.08
C PHE A 21 -12.77 3.00 -28.49
N ASP A 22 -12.22 1.91 -28.99
CA ASP A 22 -12.90 0.68 -29.41
C ASP A 22 -12.47 -0.52 -28.55
N LYS A 23 -12.97 -1.71 -28.89
CA LYS A 23 -12.60 -2.94 -28.18
C LYS A 23 -11.09 -3.21 -28.20
N LYS A 24 -10.39 -2.86 -29.27
CA LYS A 24 -8.93 -3.05 -29.35
C LYS A 24 -8.18 -2.14 -28.40
N ALA A 25 -8.71 -0.94 -28.17
CA ALA A 25 -8.16 -0.03 -27.16
C ALA A 25 -8.35 -0.59 -25.75
N LEU A 26 -9.54 -1.14 -25.45
CA LEU A 26 -9.82 -1.80 -24.17
C LEU A 26 -8.86 -2.97 -23.93
N ASP A 27 -8.71 -3.87 -24.91
CA ASP A 27 -7.80 -5.01 -24.82
C ASP A 27 -6.35 -4.55 -24.58
N LYS A 28 -5.92 -3.48 -25.25
CA LYS A 28 -4.56 -2.92 -25.08
C LYS A 28 -4.34 -2.29 -23.70
N ILE A 29 -5.36 -1.64 -23.14
CA ILE A 29 -5.30 -1.06 -21.78
C ILE A 29 -5.19 -2.19 -20.76
N ASN A 30 -5.99 -3.23 -20.88
CA ASN A 30 -5.96 -4.37 -19.96
C ASN A 30 -4.66 -5.17 -20.08
N ASP A 31 -4.14 -5.38 -21.31
CA ASP A 31 -2.82 -5.98 -21.51
C ASP A 31 -1.68 -5.13 -20.88
N TRP A 32 -1.77 -3.81 -20.96
CA TRP A 32 -0.82 -2.93 -20.28
C TRP A 32 -0.88 -3.14 -18.75
N SER A 33 -2.07 -3.16 -18.14
CA SER A 33 -2.25 -3.41 -16.72
C SER A 33 -1.70 -4.78 -16.31
N TYR A 34 -2.06 -5.83 -17.04
CA TYR A 34 -1.54 -7.19 -16.83
C TYR A 34 -0.01 -7.22 -16.79
N ARG A 35 0.63 -6.63 -17.80
CA ARG A 35 2.11 -6.59 -17.87
C ARG A 35 2.74 -5.76 -16.76
N LYS A 36 2.15 -4.60 -16.42
CA LYS A 36 2.70 -3.69 -15.39
C LYS A 36 2.52 -4.23 -13.97
N THR A 37 1.56 -5.08 -13.74
CA THR A 37 1.26 -5.68 -12.44
C THR A 37 1.66 -7.15 -12.34
N ASN A 38 2.47 -7.62 -13.27
CA ASN A 38 2.92 -9.02 -13.33
C ASN A 38 1.76 -10.03 -13.25
N GLY A 39 0.66 -9.72 -13.93
CA GLY A 39 -0.55 -10.54 -13.98
C GLY A 39 -1.51 -10.38 -12.80
N CYS A 40 -1.17 -9.57 -11.80
CA CYS A 40 -2.00 -9.42 -10.60
C CYS A 40 -3.25 -8.55 -10.83
N VAL A 41 -3.24 -7.67 -11.82
CA VAL A 41 -4.41 -6.88 -12.25
C VAL A 41 -4.66 -7.11 -13.74
N PRO A 42 -5.34 -8.20 -14.11
CA PRO A 42 -5.53 -8.57 -15.51
C PRO A 42 -6.50 -7.64 -16.24
N GLU A 43 -7.47 -7.08 -15.54
CA GLU A 43 -8.50 -6.21 -16.10
C GLU A 43 -8.63 -4.94 -15.25
N ILE A 44 -8.11 -3.82 -15.77
CA ILE A 44 -8.25 -2.51 -15.13
C ILE A 44 -9.52 -1.79 -15.57
N LEU A 45 -10.05 -2.15 -16.73
CA LEU A 45 -11.28 -1.64 -17.32
C LEU A 45 -12.18 -2.77 -17.82
N ASP A 46 -13.46 -2.69 -17.48
CA ASP A 46 -14.51 -3.59 -18.01
C ASP A 46 -15.05 -3.08 -19.34
N GLU A 47 -15.16 -1.76 -19.47
CA GLU A 47 -15.65 -1.09 -20.68
C GLU A 47 -14.95 0.25 -20.92
N LEU A 48 -15.03 0.74 -22.14
CA LEU A 48 -14.48 2.03 -22.55
C LEU A 48 -15.57 2.82 -23.28
N SER A 49 -15.94 3.97 -22.72
CA SER A 49 -16.96 4.82 -23.34
C SER A 49 -16.49 5.33 -24.71
N PRO A 50 -17.30 5.17 -25.77
CA PRO A 50 -16.98 5.72 -27.08
C PRO A 50 -16.84 7.25 -27.10
N ASN A 51 -17.41 7.93 -26.11
CA ASN A 51 -17.35 9.38 -25.95
C ASN A 51 -16.18 9.85 -25.08
N ALA A 52 -15.36 8.94 -24.58
CA ALA A 52 -14.18 9.30 -23.81
C ALA A 52 -13.17 10.03 -24.71
N ILE A 53 -12.58 11.10 -24.17
CA ILE A 53 -11.57 11.90 -24.89
C ILE A 53 -10.18 11.47 -24.43
N SER A 54 -9.98 11.29 -23.13
CA SER A 54 -8.74 10.74 -22.58
C SER A 54 -9.01 9.96 -21.30
N VAL A 55 -8.16 8.98 -21.06
CA VAL A 55 -8.24 8.10 -19.89
C VAL A 55 -6.86 8.06 -19.25
N LEU A 56 -6.80 8.40 -17.94
CA LEU A 56 -5.61 8.25 -17.12
C LEU A 56 -5.71 6.96 -16.30
N MET A 57 -4.70 6.11 -16.43
CA MET A 57 -4.64 4.83 -15.75
C MET A 57 -3.38 4.74 -14.89
N ASN A 58 -3.55 4.27 -13.68
CA ASN A 58 -2.46 3.91 -12.79
C ASN A 58 -2.70 2.48 -12.28
N ALA A 59 -1.67 1.64 -12.37
CA ALA A 59 -1.68 0.30 -11.81
C ALA A 59 -0.52 0.19 -10.82
N LEU A 60 -0.83 0.04 -9.56
CA LEU A 60 0.14 -0.07 -8.49
C LEU A 60 0.25 -1.53 -8.04
N TYR A 61 1.45 -2.06 -8.15
CA TYR A 61 1.82 -3.39 -7.69
C TYR A 61 3.11 -3.29 -6.89
N PHE A 62 3.07 -3.76 -5.66
CA PHE A 62 4.25 -3.83 -4.81
C PHE A 62 4.58 -5.28 -4.50
N LYS A 63 5.84 -5.65 -4.74
CA LYS A 63 6.41 -6.96 -4.40
C LYS A 63 7.68 -6.75 -3.59
N GLY A 64 7.67 -7.18 -2.34
CA GLY A 64 8.82 -7.12 -1.45
C GLY A 64 8.92 -8.40 -0.61
N ILE A 65 10.11 -8.92 -0.42
CA ILE A 65 10.40 -10.02 0.50
C ILE A 65 10.77 -9.38 1.84
N TRP A 66 10.24 -9.88 2.96
CA TRP A 66 10.63 -9.38 4.28
C TRP A 66 12.14 -9.53 4.46
N LYS A 67 12.78 -8.60 5.13
CA LYS A 67 14.16 -8.74 5.58
C LYS A 67 14.29 -9.96 6.49
N ASP A 68 13.37 -10.10 7.43
CA ASP A 68 13.22 -11.20 8.36
C ASP A 68 11.87 -11.90 8.11
N PRO A 69 11.81 -12.93 7.24
CA PRO A 69 10.58 -13.62 6.90
C PRO A 69 9.92 -14.31 8.09
N PHE A 70 8.60 -14.37 8.10
CA PHE A 70 7.85 -15.15 9.09
C PHE A 70 7.98 -16.64 8.76
N GLU A 71 8.26 -17.46 9.77
CA GLU A 71 8.32 -18.91 9.57
C GLU A 71 6.90 -19.51 9.47
N LYS A 72 6.61 -20.20 8.37
CA LYS A 72 5.29 -20.83 8.11
C LYS A 72 4.82 -21.75 9.23
N LYS A 73 5.77 -22.41 9.94
CA LYS A 73 5.45 -23.31 11.07
C LYS A 73 4.80 -22.60 12.26
N TYR A 74 4.99 -21.28 12.39
CA TYR A 74 4.38 -20.48 13.46
C TYR A 74 3.08 -19.78 13.04
N THR A 75 2.70 -19.90 11.76
CA THR A 75 1.40 -19.38 11.30
C THR A 75 0.27 -20.15 11.97
N LYS A 76 -0.61 -19.42 12.63
CA LYS A 76 -1.75 -19.98 13.36
C LYS A 76 -3.07 -19.38 12.89
N SER A 77 -4.14 -20.12 13.05
CA SER A 77 -5.49 -19.58 12.86
C SER A 77 -5.94 -18.82 14.10
N GLY A 78 -6.66 -17.74 13.90
CA GLY A 78 -7.13 -16.88 14.99
C GLY A 78 -8.30 -15.98 14.57
N ASN A 79 -8.79 -15.20 15.50
CA ASN A 79 -9.92 -14.32 15.30
C ASN A 79 -9.45 -12.90 15.05
N PHE A 80 -9.97 -12.30 13.99
CA PHE A 80 -9.85 -10.88 13.70
C PHE A 80 -11.21 -10.22 13.98
N TRP A 81 -11.21 -9.14 14.76
CA TRP A 81 -12.40 -8.43 15.18
C TRP A 81 -12.61 -7.17 14.36
N ASN A 82 -13.67 -7.11 13.57
CA ASN A 82 -14.02 -5.94 12.77
C ASN A 82 -15.43 -5.46 13.13
N LYS A 83 -15.52 -4.31 13.81
CA LYS A 83 -16.79 -3.70 14.24
C LYS A 83 -17.73 -4.69 14.93
N GLY A 84 -17.18 -5.42 15.91
CA GLY A 84 -17.92 -6.43 16.66
C GLY A 84 -18.19 -7.76 15.93
N LYS A 85 -17.80 -7.86 14.65
CA LYS A 85 -17.86 -9.12 13.89
C LYS A 85 -16.53 -9.85 13.98
N GLN A 86 -16.60 -11.14 14.24
CA GLN A 86 -15.45 -12.03 14.27
C GLN A 86 -15.22 -12.62 12.88
N VAL A 87 -13.99 -12.51 12.39
CA VAL A 87 -13.52 -13.13 11.14
C VAL A 87 -12.39 -14.10 11.50
N PHE A 88 -12.55 -15.36 11.15
CA PHE A 88 -11.51 -16.36 11.34
C PHE A 88 -10.49 -16.29 10.21
N THR A 89 -9.23 -16.06 10.53
CA THR A 89 -8.16 -15.89 9.54
C THR A 89 -6.84 -16.51 10.02
N LYS A 90 -5.84 -16.49 9.16
CA LYS A 90 -4.47 -16.94 9.49
C LYS A 90 -3.61 -15.75 9.87
N PHE A 91 -2.90 -15.88 10.97
CA PHE A 91 -1.90 -14.91 11.43
C PHE A 91 -0.49 -15.49 11.22
N MET A 92 0.34 -14.73 10.55
CA MET A 92 1.79 -14.93 10.54
C MET A 92 2.30 -14.53 11.91
N CYS A 93 3.11 -15.36 12.52
CA CYS A 93 3.63 -15.12 13.85
C CYS A 93 5.16 -15.24 13.83
N GLN A 94 5.84 -14.26 14.43
CA GLN A 94 7.28 -14.31 14.66
C GLN A 94 7.58 -13.74 16.03
N LYS A 95 8.43 -14.42 16.78
CA LYS A 95 8.85 -14.02 18.11
C LYS A 95 10.17 -13.28 18.09
N MET A 96 10.34 -12.35 19.03
CA MET A 96 11.61 -11.68 19.31
C MET A 96 12.21 -10.93 18.12
N MET A 97 11.36 -10.43 17.17
CA MET A 97 11.83 -9.58 16.08
C MET A 97 12.46 -8.29 16.63
N GLU A 98 13.63 -7.96 16.14
CA GLU A 98 14.30 -6.68 16.45
C GLU A 98 13.89 -5.65 15.39
N ILE A 99 12.83 -4.90 15.70
CA ILE A 99 12.18 -3.95 14.77
C ILE A 99 11.88 -2.62 15.46
N ASP A 100 11.70 -1.57 14.68
CA ASP A 100 11.30 -0.27 15.20
C ASP A 100 9.84 -0.31 15.65
N TYR A 101 9.64 0.11 16.89
CA TYR A 101 8.36 0.13 17.59
C TYR A 101 8.13 1.48 18.25
N TYR A 102 6.90 1.96 18.15
CA TYR A 102 6.39 3.12 18.88
C TYR A 102 5.05 2.80 19.50
N ALA A 103 4.77 3.37 20.67
CA ALA A 103 3.46 3.35 21.29
C ALA A 103 3.20 4.64 22.06
N SER A 104 1.94 5.07 22.05
CA SER A 104 1.45 6.22 22.79
C SER A 104 0.06 5.92 23.36
N GLU A 105 -0.04 5.82 24.68
CA GLU A 105 -1.34 5.68 25.36
C GLU A 105 -2.21 6.92 25.13
N ALA A 106 -1.59 8.12 25.17
CA ALA A 106 -2.31 9.37 24.96
C ALA A 106 -2.93 9.51 23.56
N GLU A 107 -2.29 8.92 22.56
CA GLU A 107 -2.78 8.91 21.17
C GLU A 107 -3.53 7.63 20.83
N GLY A 108 -3.51 6.64 21.72
CA GLY A 108 -4.22 5.38 21.57
C GLY A 108 -3.70 4.52 20.41
N VAL A 109 -2.38 4.48 20.17
CA VAL A 109 -1.80 3.76 19.02
C VAL A 109 -0.53 3.01 19.37
N GLN A 110 -0.29 1.94 18.62
CA GLN A 110 0.98 1.23 18.51
C GLN A 110 1.40 1.19 17.04
N LEU A 111 2.71 1.22 16.80
CA LEU A 111 3.27 1.17 15.45
C LEU A 111 4.47 0.24 15.42
N ILE A 112 4.59 -0.53 14.34
CA ILE A 112 5.80 -1.29 13.99
C ILE A 112 6.23 -0.97 12.57
N GLU A 113 7.54 -1.03 12.32
CA GLU A 113 8.12 -0.95 10.98
C GLU A 113 8.77 -2.28 10.63
N LEU A 114 8.26 -2.93 9.59
CA LEU A 114 8.73 -4.22 9.06
C LEU A 114 9.51 -3.98 7.77
N PRO A 115 10.85 -4.08 7.79
CA PRO A 115 11.66 -3.83 6.61
C PRO A 115 11.53 -4.94 5.57
N TYR A 116 11.62 -4.55 4.29
CA TYR A 116 11.75 -5.47 3.16
C TYR A 116 13.21 -5.59 2.74
N GLY A 117 13.63 -6.78 2.33
CA GLY A 117 14.89 -7.09 1.65
C GLY A 117 16.09 -6.29 2.11
N ASN A 118 16.54 -5.37 1.27
CA ASN A 118 17.68 -4.49 1.53
C ASN A 118 17.36 -3.24 2.35
N GLU A 119 16.17 -3.18 2.94
CA GLU A 119 15.69 -2.07 3.79
C GLU A 119 15.41 -0.74 3.04
N ALA A 120 15.41 -0.73 1.71
CA ALA A 120 15.02 0.46 0.96
C ALA A 120 13.52 0.78 1.15
N PHE A 121 12.72 -0.26 1.39
CA PHE A 121 11.29 -0.18 1.68
C PHE A 121 10.97 -0.87 2.99
N SER A 122 9.92 -0.41 3.64
CA SER A 122 9.33 -1.06 4.82
C SER A 122 7.80 -0.98 4.79
N MET A 123 7.14 -1.93 5.45
CA MET A 123 5.74 -1.81 5.80
C MET A 123 5.64 -1.20 7.20
N VAL A 124 4.95 -0.10 7.31
CA VAL A 124 4.55 0.46 8.59
C VAL A 124 3.15 -0.02 8.91
N VAL A 125 2.97 -0.59 10.09
CA VAL A 125 1.65 -1.03 10.58
C VAL A 125 1.29 -0.21 11.81
N VAL A 126 0.18 0.53 11.75
CA VAL A 126 -0.36 1.31 12.86
C VAL A 126 -1.61 0.62 13.40
N LEU A 127 -1.55 0.18 14.64
CA LEU A 127 -2.62 -0.53 15.33
C LEU A 127 -3.19 0.38 16.41
N PRO A 128 -4.47 0.81 16.30
CA PRO A 128 -5.15 1.51 17.38
C PRO A 128 -5.22 0.65 18.64
N ASN A 129 -5.15 1.26 19.82
CA ASN A 129 -5.37 0.56 21.08
C ASN A 129 -6.81 0.01 21.15
N GLU A 130 -7.06 -0.93 22.04
CA GLU A 130 -8.41 -1.47 22.23
C GLU A 130 -9.40 -0.37 22.57
N GLY A 131 -10.55 -0.38 21.90
CA GLY A 131 -11.58 0.64 22.06
C GLY A 131 -11.39 1.92 21.23
N VAL A 132 -10.29 2.05 20.50
CA VAL A 132 -10.05 3.17 19.58
C VAL A 132 -10.42 2.76 18.15
N GLU A 133 -11.29 3.52 17.52
CA GLU A 133 -11.68 3.26 16.14
C GLU A 133 -10.58 3.68 15.16
N ILE A 134 -10.30 2.82 14.17
CA ILE A 134 -9.26 3.08 13.15
C ILE A 134 -9.55 4.36 12.36
N ASN A 135 -10.81 4.69 12.11
CA ASN A 135 -11.18 5.90 11.38
C ASN A 135 -10.80 7.17 12.15
N ASP A 136 -10.95 7.18 13.47
CA ASP A 136 -10.56 8.33 14.30
C ASP A 136 -9.05 8.53 14.28
N CYS A 137 -8.31 7.43 14.32
CA CYS A 137 -6.86 7.44 14.18
C CYS A 137 -6.40 8.02 12.83
N ILE A 138 -7.02 7.59 11.72
CA ILE A 138 -6.67 8.04 10.35
C ILE A 138 -7.09 9.51 10.13
N GLN A 139 -8.27 9.92 10.57
CA GLN A 139 -8.74 11.30 10.43
C GLN A 139 -7.88 12.30 11.18
N GLY A 140 -7.32 11.88 12.32
CA GLY A 140 -6.39 12.68 13.12
C GLY A 140 -4.94 12.64 12.65
N LEU A 141 -4.62 11.88 11.59
CA LEU A 141 -3.26 11.73 11.10
C LEU A 141 -2.85 12.92 10.23
N THR A 142 -1.85 13.68 10.69
CA THR A 142 -1.20 14.76 9.94
C THR A 142 0.22 14.34 9.56
N ALA A 143 0.83 15.05 8.61
CA ALA A 143 2.22 14.82 8.24
C ALA A 143 3.18 15.00 9.44
N GLU A 144 2.94 16.02 10.28
CA GLU A 144 3.71 16.27 11.50
C GLU A 144 3.57 15.09 12.50
N LYS A 145 2.34 14.63 12.72
CA LYS A 145 2.07 13.50 13.60
C LYS A 145 2.74 12.22 13.11
N TRP A 146 2.65 11.97 11.82
CA TRP A 146 3.35 10.86 11.18
C TRP A 146 4.86 10.92 11.38
N GLN A 147 5.47 12.07 11.12
CA GLN A 147 6.91 12.28 11.31
C GLN A 147 7.32 12.09 12.77
N ASN A 148 6.51 12.57 13.73
CA ASN A 148 6.76 12.37 15.16
C ASN A 148 6.71 10.89 15.55
N TRP A 149 5.74 10.12 15.05
CA TRP A 149 5.67 8.69 15.32
C TRP A 149 6.88 7.95 14.76
N MET A 150 7.20 8.20 13.50
CA MET A 150 8.34 7.56 12.84
C MET A 150 9.68 7.96 13.47
N GLY A 151 9.84 9.23 13.85
CA GLY A 151 11.05 9.73 14.50
C GLY A 151 11.21 9.29 15.97
N SER A 152 10.11 8.86 16.61
CA SER A 152 10.09 8.36 18.00
C SER A 152 10.13 6.83 18.07
N ALA A 153 9.99 6.14 16.94
CA ALA A 153 10.10 4.70 16.90
C ALA A 153 11.54 4.28 17.22
N VAL A 154 11.68 3.26 18.06
CA VAL A 154 12.98 2.76 18.53
C VAL A 154 13.02 1.26 18.42
N ASN A 155 14.20 0.71 18.17
CA ASN A 155 14.39 -0.74 18.04
C ASN A 155 14.03 -1.45 19.35
N LYS A 156 13.15 -2.45 19.26
CA LYS A 156 12.65 -3.27 20.36
C LYS A 156 12.54 -4.72 19.94
N LYS A 157 12.53 -5.61 20.93
CA LYS A 157 12.16 -7.01 20.75
C LYS A 157 10.64 -7.15 20.80
N VAL A 158 10.04 -7.51 19.66
CA VAL A 158 8.59 -7.56 19.48
C VAL A 158 8.17 -8.96 19.03
N ASN A 159 7.17 -9.52 19.68
CA ASN A 159 6.43 -10.66 19.16
C ASN A 159 5.36 -10.10 18.22
N VAL A 160 5.40 -10.45 16.96
CA VAL A 160 4.47 -9.95 15.95
C VAL A 160 3.47 -11.03 15.57
N GLU A 161 2.20 -10.68 15.60
CA GLU A 161 1.11 -11.45 15.01
C GLU A 161 0.37 -10.57 14.00
N LEU A 162 0.55 -10.82 12.71
CA LEU A 162 -0.05 -10.05 11.62
C LEU A 162 -0.93 -10.97 10.75
N PRO A 163 -2.19 -10.61 10.47
CA PRO A 163 -3.02 -11.44 9.62
C PRO A 163 -2.45 -11.49 8.19
N LYS A 164 -2.58 -12.64 7.55
CA LYS A 164 -2.38 -12.75 6.10
C LYS A 164 -3.54 -12.09 5.40
N PHE A 165 -3.26 -11.26 4.42
CA PHE A 165 -4.30 -10.63 3.63
C PHE A 165 -3.87 -10.42 2.18
N LYS A 166 -4.89 -10.34 1.34
CA LYS A 166 -4.76 -10.05 -0.08
C LYS A 166 -5.91 -9.10 -0.44
N GLY A 167 -5.61 -8.08 -1.21
CA GLY A 167 -6.60 -7.11 -1.64
C GLY A 167 -6.30 -6.55 -3.01
N GLU A 168 -7.36 -6.37 -3.78
CA GLU A 168 -7.38 -5.58 -5.00
C GLU A 168 -8.34 -4.43 -4.78
N PHE A 169 -7.89 -3.21 -5.07
CA PHE A 169 -8.66 -2.00 -4.83
C PHE A 169 -8.68 -1.16 -6.10
N THR A 170 -9.89 -0.79 -6.51
CA THR A 170 -10.12 0.08 -7.65
C THR A 170 -10.66 1.42 -7.17
N TYR A 171 -10.02 2.50 -7.61
CA TYR A 171 -10.41 3.86 -7.30
C TYR A 171 -10.65 4.63 -8.60
N GLU A 172 -11.84 5.20 -8.73
CA GLU A 172 -12.24 6.04 -9.87
C GLU A 172 -12.88 7.34 -9.36
N GLU A 173 -14.17 7.36 -9.05
CA GLU A 173 -14.84 8.57 -8.56
C GLU A 173 -14.28 9.07 -7.21
N LYS A 174 -13.87 8.17 -6.32
CA LYS A 174 -13.21 8.55 -5.06
C LYS A 174 -11.84 9.19 -5.31
N LEU A 175 -11.08 8.70 -6.28
CA LEU A 175 -9.79 9.26 -6.66
C LEU A 175 -9.98 10.66 -7.25
N LYS A 176 -10.93 10.82 -8.18
CA LYS A 176 -11.28 12.11 -8.76
C LYS A 176 -11.67 13.12 -7.69
N SER A 177 -12.56 12.74 -6.77
CA SER A 177 -13.00 13.58 -5.67
C SER A 177 -11.85 13.97 -4.74
N ALA A 178 -10.94 13.05 -4.43
CA ALA A 178 -9.76 13.32 -3.64
C ALA A 178 -8.83 14.34 -4.32
N LEU A 179 -8.53 14.15 -5.60
CA LEU A 179 -7.71 15.08 -6.39
C LEU A 179 -8.32 16.48 -6.46
N GLN A 180 -9.65 16.57 -6.63
CA GLN A 180 -10.37 17.86 -6.60
C GLN A 180 -10.27 18.54 -5.23
N SER A 181 -10.36 17.78 -4.14
CA SER A 181 -10.21 18.29 -2.77
C SER A 181 -8.78 18.78 -2.50
N MET A 182 -7.78 18.17 -3.13
CA MET A 182 -6.37 18.58 -3.09
C MET A 182 -6.08 19.80 -4.01
N GLY A 183 -7.07 20.32 -4.74
CA GLY A 183 -6.93 21.51 -5.59
C GLY A 183 -6.84 21.23 -7.09
N ILE A 184 -6.79 19.98 -7.54
CA ILE A 184 -6.75 19.62 -8.97
C ILE A 184 -8.17 19.62 -9.53
N LYS A 185 -8.75 20.82 -9.72
CA LYS A 185 -10.15 21.01 -10.12
C LYS A 185 -10.30 21.19 -11.62
N ASP A 186 -9.41 21.95 -12.23
CA ASP A 186 -9.54 22.38 -13.64
C ASP A 186 -9.31 21.22 -14.61
N LEU A 187 -8.55 20.20 -14.22
CA LEU A 187 -8.31 19.00 -15.01
C LEU A 187 -9.60 18.28 -15.46
N PHE A 188 -10.65 18.36 -14.64
CA PHE A 188 -11.94 17.70 -14.83
C PHE A 188 -13.06 18.66 -15.28
N ASN A 189 -12.72 19.92 -15.58
CA ASN A 189 -13.67 20.93 -15.97
C ASN A 189 -13.48 21.29 -17.46
N ALA A 190 -14.50 21.01 -18.28
CA ALA A 190 -14.43 21.23 -19.73
C ALA A 190 -14.11 22.67 -20.13
N ASP A 191 -14.56 23.66 -19.34
CA ASP A 191 -14.40 25.09 -19.63
C ASP A 191 -13.04 25.64 -19.16
N LYS A 192 -12.34 24.91 -18.27
CA LYS A 192 -11.10 25.39 -17.62
C LYS A 192 -9.89 24.51 -17.92
N CYS A 193 -10.12 23.28 -18.40
CA CYS A 193 -9.05 22.32 -18.65
C CYS A 193 -8.13 22.82 -19.78
N ASP A 194 -6.88 23.05 -19.45
CA ASP A 194 -5.83 23.35 -20.43
C ASP A 194 -4.78 22.24 -20.45
N LEU A 195 -4.97 21.30 -21.35
CA LEU A 195 -4.01 20.25 -21.67
C LEU A 195 -3.38 20.46 -23.06
N SER A 196 -3.33 21.71 -23.54
CA SER A 196 -2.77 22.07 -24.84
C SER A 196 -1.29 21.66 -24.99
N GLY A 197 -0.55 21.50 -23.88
CA GLY A 197 0.78 20.91 -23.87
C GLY A 197 0.82 19.47 -24.40
N ILE A 198 -0.27 18.72 -24.30
CA ILE A 198 -0.42 17.35 -24.79
C ILE A 198 -1.06 17.37 -26.19
N ALA A 199 -2.30 17.84 -26.26
CA ALA A 199 -3.08 17.98 -27.48
C ALA A 199 -4.15 19.06 -27.31
N ASN A 200 -4.63 19.61 -28.44
CA ASN A 200 -5.74 20.57 -28.41
C ASN A 200 -7.06 19.86 -28.07
N ASN A 201 -7.95 20.56 -27.36
CA ASN A 201 -9.29 20.07 -26.98
C ASN A 201 -9.26 18.76 -26.20
N LEU A 202 -8.27 18.58 -25.36
CA LEU A 202 -8.13 17.41 -24.52
C LEU A 202 -8.76 17.68 -23.14
N LEU A 203 -9.57 16.73 -22.66
CA LEU A 203 -10.18 16.71 -21.35
C LEU A 203 -9.97 15.33 -20.74
N VAL A 204 -9.64 15.23 -19.46
CA VAL A 204 -9.61 13.95 -18.78
C VAL A 204 -11.02 13.48 -18.49
N SER A 205 -11.47 12.49 -19.23
CA SER A 205 -12.80 11.90 -19.08
C SER A 205 -12.88 10.91 -17.93
N MET A 206 -11.78 10.20 -17.68
CA MET A 206 -11.69 9.18 -16.64
C MET A 206 -10.30 9.17 -16.03
N ILE A 207 -10.25 8.95 -14.74
CA ILE A 207 -9.03 8.59 -14.01
C ILE A 207 -9.31 7.34 -13.18
N LYS A 208 -8.47 6.31 -13.34
CA LYS A 208 -8.65 5.05 -12.61
C LYS A 208 -7.32 4.56 -12.07
N GLN A 209 -7.35 4.10 -10.82
CA GLN A 209 -6.20 3.47 -10.18
C GLN A 209 -6.62 2.10 -9.67
N ASN A 210 -5.85 1.08 -10.02
CA ASN A 210 -5.92 -0.22 -9.39
C ASN A 210 -4.68 -0.46 -8.55
N THR A 211 -4.90 -0.99 -7.36
CA THR A 211 -3.84 -1.35 -6.43
C THR A 211 -4.01 -2.80 -6.02
N PHE A 212 -2.96 -3.58 -6.15
CA PHE A 212 -2.91 -4.94 -5.66
C PHE A 212 -1.88 -5.07 -4.55
N ILE A 213 -2.24 -5.74 -3.47
CA ILE A 213 -1.34 -6.11 -2.39
C ILE A 213 -1.64 -7.53 -1.90
N GLU A 214 -0.58 -8.29 -1.64
CA GLU A 214 -0.66 -9.57 -0.94
C GLU A 214 0.41 -9.58 0.16
N VAL A 215 0.01 -9.94 1.37
CA VAL A 215 0.88 -10.02 2.55
C VAL A 215 0.83 -11.44 3.10
N ASN A 216 1.98 -12.09 3.08
CA ASN A 216 2.19 -13.46 3.54
C ASN A 216 3.53 -13.60 4.27
N GLU A 217 3.89 -14.80 4.70
CA GLU A 217 5.07 -15.08 5.52
C GLU A 217 6.40 -14.68 4.88
N GLU A 218 6.46 -14.68 3.57
CA GLU A 218 7.67 -14.40 2.80
C GLU A 218 7.81 -12.93 2.44
N GLY A 219 6.74 -12.15 2.63
CA GLY A 219 6.57 -10.78 2.15
C GLY A 219 5.51 -10.76 1.06
N THR A 220 5.90 -10.40 -0.16
CA THR A 220 5.00 -10.34 -1.32
C THR A 220 5.33 -11.41 -2.38
N GLU A 221 6.19 -12.40 -2.10
CA GLU A 221 6.40 -13.69 -2.79
C GLU A 221 7.70 -14.42 -2.36
N ALA A 222 7.72 -15.75 -2.58
CA ALA A 222 8.53 -16.72 -1.87
C ALA A 222 10.05 -16.74 -2.10
N ALA A 223 10.83 -16.86 -1.01
CA ALA A 223 12.07 -17.65 -0.94
C ALA A 223 12.32 -18.08 0.51
N ALA A 224 12.61 -19.35 0.74
CA ALA A 224 12.80 -19.89 2.07
C ALA A 224 14.19 -19.53 2.62
N VAL A 225 14.25 -18.97 3.83
CA VAL A 225 15.47 -18.83 4.63
C VAL A 225 15.26 -19.55 5.95
N THR A 226 16.19 -20.44 6.29
CA THR A 226 16.25 -21.17 7.58
C THR A 226 16.98 -20.30 8.62
N GLY A 227 16.28 -19.88 9.66
CA GLY A 227 16.87 -19.19 10.82
C GLY A 227 17.25 -20.16 11.92
N GLU A 228 18.43 -20.00 12.50
CA GLU A 228 18.91 -20.75 13.68
C GLU A 228 18.44 -20.09 14.98
N GLU A 229 18.00 -20.92 15.91
CA GLU A 229 17.60 -20.54 17.26
C GLU A 229 18.85 -20.33 18.13
N MET A 230 19.17 -19.09 18.51
CA MET A 230 20.24 -18.81 19.46
C MET A 230 19.73 -18.88 20.91
N ILE A 231 20.17 -19.89 21.63
CA ILE A 231 19.99 -19.98 23.09
C ILE A 231 21.11 -19.20 23.76
N GLY A 232 20.82 -18.03 24.27
CA GLY A 232 21.75 -17.15 24.96
C GLY A 232 21.62 -17.22 26.49
N SER A 233 22.77 -17.21 27.18
CA SER A 233 22.98 -17.37 28.61
C SER A 233 22.50 -16.18 29.45
N SER A 234 22.16 -16.47 30.72
CA SER A 234 21.93 -15.68 31.93
C SER A 234 22.16 -14.15 31.85
N GLY A 235 21.10 -13.41 31.60
CA GLY A 235 20.95 -11.99 31.82
C GLY A 235 19.50 -11.70 32.15
N LYS A 236 19.17 -10.49 32.63
CA LYS A 236 17.77 -10.06 32.84
C LYS A 236 16.97 -10.39 31.57
N LYS A 237 15.85 -11.11 31.72
CA LYS A 237 14.98 -11.43 30.57
C LYS A 237 14.67 -10.11 29.82
N PRO A 238 14.93 -10.04 28.51
CA PRO A 238 14.60 -8.83 27.76
C PRO A 238 13.10 -8.55 27.86
N ILE A 239 12.75 -7.28 27.97
CA ILE A 239 11.35 -6.86 27.87
C ILE A 239 10.94 -7.09 26.43
N VAL A 240 9.98 -7.98 26.22
CA VAL A 240 9.42 -8.32 24.92
C VAL A 240 8.01 -7.73 24.84
N ILE A 241 7.71 -7.09 23.73
CA ILE A 241 6.42 -6.44 23.48
C ILE A 241 5.59 -7.35 22.59
N ASP A 242 4.30 -7.50 22.88
CA ASP A 242 3.37 -8.21 22.00
C ASP A 242 2.64 -7.22 21.10
N PHE A 243 2.78 -7.37 19.78
CA PHE A 243 2.06 -6.61 18.78
C PHE A 243 1.13 -7.57 18.01
N ILE A 244 -0.15 -7.56 18.38
CA ILE A 244 -1.16 -8.50 17.87
C ILE A 244 -2.18 -7.73 17.05
N ALA A 245 -2.06 -7.75 15.72
CA ALA A 245 -2.94 -7.03 14.79
C ALA A 245 -4.25 -7.82 14.54
N ASN A 246 -5.03 -8.04 15.59
CA ASN A 246 -6.29 -8.80 15.58
C ASN A 246 -7.55 -7.94 15.41
N ARG A 247 -7.39 -6.67 15.05
CA ARG A 247 -8.44 -5.65 14.83
C ARG A 247 -8.03 -4.71 13.72
N PRO A 248 -8.94 -3.85 13.20
CA PRO A 248 -8.61 -2.94 12.11
C PRO A 248 -7.36 -2.11 12.37
N PHE A 249 -6.46 -2.10 11.42
CA PHE A 249 -5.19 -1.40 11.46
C PHE A 249 -4.96 -0.65 10.14
N PHE A 250 -4.15 0.39 10.19
CA PHE A 250 -3.62 1.05 9.01
C PHE A 250 -2.28 0.41 8.63
N TYR A 251 -2.00 0.31 7.34
CA TYR A 251 -0.66 -0.03 6.85
C TYR A 251 -0.28 0.87 5.68
N GLY A 252 1.00 1.10 5.54
CA GLY A 252 1.58 1.83 4.42
C GLY A 252 2.94 1.25 4.04
N ILE A 253 3.27 1.33 2.75
CA ILE A 253 4.61 1.02 2.27
C ILE A 253 5.38 2.34 2.22
N LYS A 254 6.49 2.37 2.94
CA LYS A 254 7.38 3.54 3.04
C LYS A 254 8.68 3.26 2.31
N GLU A 255 9.13 4.22 1.53
CA GLU A 255 10.47 4.23 0.94
C GLU A 255 11.38 5.09 1.82
N LYS A 256 12.53 4.52 2.25
CA LYS A 256 13.37 5.15 3.30
C LYS A 256 14.09 6.42 2.88
N SER A 257 14.33 6.63 1.59
CA SER A 257 15.09 7.82 1.14
C SER A 257 14.24 9.08 1.07
N THR A 258 12.93 8.92 0.88
CA THR A 258 11.98 10.04 0.75
C THR A 258 11.07 10.22 1.97
N ASN A 259 10.95 9.18 2.83
CA ASN A 259 10.20 9.12 4.09
C ASN A 259 8.68 9.13 3.90
#